data_ce2b5a56b39c3559c02a4eb614e8db55
#
_entry.id   ce2b5a56b39c3559c02a4eb614e8db55
#
_cell.length_a   1.000
_cell.length_b   1.000
_cell.length_c   1.000
_cell.angle_alpha   90.00
_cell.angle_beta   90.00
_cell.angle_gamma   90.00
#
_symmetry.space_group_name_H-M   'P 1'
#
loop_
_entity.id
_entity.type
_entity.pdbx_description
1 polymer ?
#
loop_
_entity_poly.entity_id
_entity_poly.type
_entity_poly.pdbx_seq_one_letter_code
_entity_poly.pdbx_strand_id
1 'polypeptide(L)' 'MTIEQIDNWFTYHAPSSDDLVTYEKLRNSARDFAKAINDLCPESADKTAAIRKVREAVMTANASVACKGK' A
#
# COMPACT_ATOMS: atom_id res chain seq x y z
N MET A 1 21.54 4.87 0.58
CA MET A 1 20.70 4.86 1.76
C MET A 1 21.52 5.02 3.02
N THR A 2 21.11 5.87 3.94
CA THR A 2 21.81 6.02 5.22
C THR A 2 21.43 4.90 6.18
N ILE A 3 22.27 4.68 7.19
CA ILE A 3 21.98 3.72 8.27
C ILE A 3 20.71 4.13 8.99
N GLU A 4 20.52 5.43 9.23
CA GLU A 4 19.31 5.95 9.90
C GLU A 4 18.04 5.65 9.10
N GLN A 5 18.09 5.74 7.77
CA GLN A 5 16.96 5.38 6.91
C GLN A 5 16.65 3.89 7.00
N ILE A 6 17.69 3.04 6.95
CA ILE A 6 17.53 1.59 7.07
C ILE A 6 16.94 1.24 8.43
N ASP A 7 17.47 1.80 9.51
CA ASP A 7 16.97 1.53 10.85
C ASP A 7 15.50 1.95 10.99
N ASN A 8 15.13 3.11 10.44
CA ASN A 8 13.75 3.59 10.48
C ASN A 8 12.79 2.65 9.71
N TRP A 9 13.20 2.17 8.54
CA TRP A 9 12.38 1.28 7.73
C TRP A 9 12.14 -0.08 8.39
N PHE A 10 13.11 -0.56 9.16
CA PHE A 10 13.05 -1.89 9.79
C PHE A 10 12.75 -1.83 11.29
N THR A 11 12.32 -0.68 11.79
CA THR A 11 11.82 -0.52 13.15
C THR A 11 10.30 -0.60 13.14
N TYR A 12 9.72 -1.27 14.12
CA TYR A 12 8.27 -1.29 14.28
C TYR A 12 7.77 0.09 14.68
N HIS A 13 6.78 0.56 13.94
CA HIS A 13 6.12 1.84 14.21
C HIS A 13 4.67 1.56 14.61
N ALA A 14 4.36 1.71 15.89
CA ALA A 14 3.00 1.54 16.37
C ALA A 14 2.08 2.60 15.72
N PRO A 15 0.96 2.21 15.11
CA PRO A 15 0.08 3.16 14.45
C PRO A 15 -0.67 4.02 15.46
N SER A 16 -0.76 5.33 15.17
CA SER A 16 -1.67 6.22 15.89
C SER A 16 -3.11 5.99 15.40
N SER A 17 -4.09 6.59 16.09
CA SER A 17 -5.47 6.55 15.62
C SER A 17 -5.64 7.20 14.25
N ASP A 18 -4.92 8.28 13.97
CA ASP A 18 -4.92 8.94 12.65
C ASP A 18 -4.30 8.04 11.57
N ASP A 19 -3.23 7.32 11.90
CA ASP A 19 -2.61 6.36 10.99
C ASP A 19 -3.58 5.24 10.62
N LEU A 20 -4.34 4.73 11.59
CA LEU A 20 -5.33 3.67 11.34
C LEU A 20 -6.42 4.13 10.37
N VAL A 21 -6.87 5.38 10.50
CA VAL A 21 -7.84 5.98 9.56
C VAL A 21 -7.24 6.08 8.16
N THR A 22 -6.00 6.52 8.07
CA THR A 22 -5.28 6.64 6.79
C THR A 22 -5.12 5.28 6.11
N TYR A 23 -4.70 4.26 6.85
CA TYR A 23 -4.57 2.89 6.32
C TYR A 23 -5.90 2.35 5.81
N GLU A 24 -7.00 2.61 6.51
CA GLU A 24 -8.33 2.18 6.08
C GLU A 24 -8.74 2.85 4.77
N LYS A 25 -8.51 4.15 4.64
CA LYS A 25 -8.82 4.89 3.41
C LYS A 25 -8.02 4.37 2.21
N LEU A 26 -6.72 4.14 2.39
CA LEU A 26 -5.85 3.57 1.36
C LEU A 26 -6.33 2.18 0.94
N ARG A 27 -6.61 1.33 1.90
CA ARG A 27 -7.07 -0.04 1.65
C ARG A 27 -8.40 -0.06 0.90
N ASN A 28 -9.34 0.78 1.30
CA ASN A 28 -10.66 0.85 0.65
C ASN A 28 -10.56 1.38 -0.78
N SER A 29 -9.77 2.42 -1.00
CA SER A 29 -9.53 2.96 -2.35
C SER A 29 -8.86 1.93 -3.27
N ALA A 30 -7.89 1.19 -2.76
CA ALA A 30 -7.20 0.15 -3.51
C ALA A 30 -8.14 -1.02 -3.83
N ARG A 31 -8.98 -1.42 -2.88
CA ARG A 31 -9.98 -2.47 -3.11
C ARG A 31 -10.92 -2.07 -4.23
N ASP A 32 -11.40 -0.84 -4.23
CA ASP A 32 -12.29 -0.33 -5.27
C ASP A 32 -11.61 -0.34 -6.64
N PHE A 33 -10.36 0.09 -6.70
CA PHE A 33 -9.58 0.06 -7.95
C PHE A 33 -9.32 -1.36 -8.43
N ALA A 34 -8.97 -2.27 -7.53
CA ALA A 34 -8.76 -3.68 -7.88
C ALA A 34 -10.05 -4.32 -8.42
N LYS A 35 -11.19 -4.00 -7.84
CA LYS A 35 -12.50 -4.47 -8.33
C LYS A 35 -12.80 -3.90 -9.72
N ALA A 36 -12.49 -2.64 -9.96
CA ALA A 36 -12.65 -2.03 -11.28
C ALA A 36 -11.79 -2.73 -12.33
N ILE A 37 -10.54 -3.02 -12.01
CA ILE A 37 -9.65 -3.79 -12.90
C ILE A 37 -10.25 -5.17 -13.18
N ASN A 38 -10.75 -5.83 -12.15
CA ASN A 38 -11.34 -7.15 -12.29
C ASN A 38 -12.56 -7.14 -13.21
N ASP A 39 -13.38 -6.09 -13.13
CA ASP A 39 -14.61 -5.99 -13.92
C ASP A 39 -14.36 -5.55 -15.36
N LEU A 40 -13.42 -4.65 -15.58
CA LEU A 40 -13.21 -3.99 -16.87
C LEU A 40 -12.20 -4.68 -17.78
N CYS A 41 -11.28 -5.46 -17.21
CA CYS A 41 -10.20 -6.07 -17.96
C CYS A 41 -10.50 -7.53 -18.28
N PRO A 42 -10.12 -8.02 -19.47
CA PRO A 42 -10.28 -9.44 -19.81
C PRO A 42 -9.34 -10.29 -18.96
N GLU A 43 -9.75 -11.54 -18.71
CA GLU A 43 -8.92 -12.53 -18.01
C GLU A 43 -7.59 -12.69 -18.72
N SER A 44 -6.50 -12.47 -17.98
CA SER A 44 -5.15 -12.49 -18.55
C SER A 44 -4.12 -12.44 -17.42
N ALA A 45 -2.88 -12.77 -17.76
CA ALA A 45 -1.76 -12.60 -16.85
C ALA A 45 -1.57 -11.12 -16.48
N ASP A 46 -1.83 -10.22 -17.41
CA ASP A 46 -1.71 -8.78 -17.19
C ASP A 46 -2.74 -8.27 -16.18
N LYS A 47 -3.97 -8.76 -16.23
CA LYS A 47 -5.01 -8.41 -15.24
C LYS A 47 -4.58 -8.81 -13.83
N THR A 48 -4.12 -10.04 -13.68
CA THR A 48 -3.64 -10.54 -12.39
C THR A 48 -2.42 -9.72 -11.89
N ALA A 49 -1.50 -9.42 -12.80
CA ALA A 49 -0.33 -8.60 -12.47
C ALA A 49 -0.74 -7.18 -12.04
N ALA A 50 -1.72 -6.58 -12.73
CA ALA A 50 -2.22 -5.25 -12.38
C ALA A 50 -2.81 -5.22 -10.96
N ILE A 51 -3.60 -6.22 -10.59
CA ILE A 51 -4.18 -6.33 -9.24
C ILE A 51 -3.09 -6.50 -8.19
N ARG A 52 -2.06 -7.29 -8.47
CA ARG A 52 -0.89 -7.42 -7.58
C ARG A 52 -0.17 -6.10 -7.37
N LYS A 53 -0.03 -5.31 -8.43
CA LYS A 53 0.62 -3.98 -8.34
C LYS A 53 -0.17 -3.02 -7.46
N VAL A 54 -1.49 -3.08 -7.52
CA VAL A 54 -2.35 -2.31 -6.60
C VAL A 54 -2.08 -2.71 -5.16
N ARG A 55 -1.99 -4.00 -4.88
CA ARG A 55 -1.66 -4.53 -3.56
C ARG A 55 -0.29 -4.03 -3.08
N GLU A 56 0.72 -4.09 -3.94
CA GLU A 56 2.07 -3.58 -3.65
C GLU A 56 2.06 -2.08 -3.39
N ALA A 57 1.28 -1.32 -4.16
CA ALA A 57 1.15 0.12 -3.96
C ALA A 57 0.61 0.45 -2.56
N VAL A 58 -0.38 -0.31 -2.08
CA VAL A 58 -0.91 -0.13 -0.71
C VAL A 58 0.17 -0.42 0.33
N MET A 59 0.90 -1.51 0.16
CA MET A 59 1.97 -1.89 1.09
C MET A 59 3.03 -0.79 1.17
N THR A 60 3.43 -0.25 0.04
CA THR A 60 4.43 0.82 -0.04
C THR A 60 3.87 2.14 0.53
N ALA A 61 2.62 2.46 0.22
CA ALA A 61 1.95 3.64 0.78
C ALA A 61 1.84 3.55 2.31
N ASN A 62 1.47 2.39 2.84
CA ASN A 62 1.41 2.16 4.28
C ASN A 62 2.78 2.35 4.93
N ALA A 63 3.84 1.89 4.27
CA ALA A 63 5.21 2.08 4.76
C ALA A 63 5.56 3.57 4.81
N SER A 64 5.13 4.36 3.84
CA SER A 64 5.37 5.81 3.84
C SER A 64 4.70 6.50 5.03
N VAL A 65 3.50 6.05 5.40
CA VAL A 65 2.78 6.57 6.57
C VAL A 65 3.50 6.17 7.85
N ALA A 66 3.85 4.89 7.99
CA ALA A 66 4.54 4.37 9.16
C ALA A 66 5.88 5.07 9.40
N CYS A 67 6.63 5.31 8.34
CA CYS A 67 7.96 5.94 8.39
C CYS A 67 7.90 7.46 8.29
N LYS A 68 6.71 8.06 8.24
CA LYS A 68 6.49 9.51 8.17
C LYS A 68 7.22 10.17 6.99
N GLY A 69 7.24 9.49 5.86
CA GLY A 69 7.85 9.99 4.65
C GLY A 69 9.38 9.94 4.65
N LYS A 70 9.96 9.24 5.58
CA LYS A 70 11.42 9.14 5.72
C LYS A 70 11.90 7.74 5.37
#